data_50be99a02d51b266979e70e5d70634e4
#
_entry.id   50be99a02d51b266979e70e5d70634e4
#
_cell.length_a   1.000
_cell.length_b   1.000
_cell.length_c   1.000
_cell.angle_alpha   90.00
_cell.angle_beta   90.00
_cell.angle_gamma   90.00
#
_symmetry.space_group_name_H-M   'P 1'
#
loop_
_entity.id
_entity.type
_entity.pdbx_description
1 polymer ?
#
loop_
_entity_poly.entity_id
_entity_poly.type
_entity_poly.pdbx_seq_one_letter_code
_entity_poly.pdbx_strand_id
1 'polypeptide(L)'
;GTALAIAVLGFYQAFKGLYEAKKAGKDKGVRLMAPPKGRGDVPISIALLFYVAKTSWTIMLCHWLVPKFPVWILVAFGFGYTPIMSYVSARLMGLTGHRVGIPFAKQATFVLSGYKGVDIWRAPIPMNHTAGRGAQQFRQTELTGTKFTSIYKAQFFVIPVSIVVSL
;
A
#
# COMPACT_ATOMS: atom_id res chain seq x y z
N GLY A 1 5.07 8.84 -20.57
CA GLY A 1 3.70 8.89 -21.12
C GLY A 1 2.85 7.65 -20.83
N THR A 2 3.28 6.47 -21.22
CA THR A 2 2.47 5.22 -21.17
C THR A 2 2.07 4.79 -19.75
N ALA A 3 2.97 4.88 -18.78
CA ALA A 3 2.68 4.50 -17.39
C ALA A 3 1.58 5.39 -16.77
N LEU A 4 1.56 6.65 -17.11
CA LEU A 4 0.55 7.60 -16.62
C LEU A 4 -0.82 7.34 -17.27
N ALA A 5 -0.85 7.04 -18.57
CA ALA A 5 -2.08 6.67 -19.28
C ALA A 5 -2.69 5.38 -18.70
N ILE A 6 -1.87 4.36 -18.43
CA ILE A 6 -2.31 3.09 -17.82
C ILE A 6 -2.82 3.35 -16.38
N ALA A 7 -2.16 4.24 -15.62
CA ALA A 7 -2.62 4.61 -14.28
C ALA A 7 -4.00 5.30 -14.33
N VAL A 8 -4.20 6.24 -15.25
CA VAL A 8 -5.48 6.95 -15.42
C VAL A 8 -6.60 5.99 -15.85
N LEU A 9 -6.33 5.14 -16.84
CA LEU A 9 -7.30 4.13 -17.28
C LEU A 9 -7.62 3.13 -16.15
N GLY A 10 -6.61 2.69 -15.41
CA GLY A 10 -6.79 1.81 -14.25
C GLY A 10 -7.66 2.45 -13.16
N PHE A 11 -7.45 3.74 -12.90
CA PHE A 11 -8.22 4.51 -11.94
C PHE A 11 -9.67 4.71 -12.40
N TYR A 12 -9.87 5.05 -13.68
CA TYR A 12 -11.20 5.16 -14.28
C TYR A 12 -11.99 3.83 -14.19
N GLN A 13 -11.35 2.71 -14.54
CA GLN A 13 -11.99 1.40 -14.45
C GLN A 13 -12.29 0.98 -13.00
N ALA A 14 -11.45 1.37 -12.04
CA ALA A 14 -11.72 1.13 -10.61
C ALA A 14 -12.93 1.92 -10.12
N PHE A 15 -12.99 3.21 -10.47
CA PHE A 15 -14.15 4.04 -10.14
C PHE A 15 -15.43 3.52 -10.78
N LYS A 16 -15.36 3.13 -12.05
CA LYS A 16 -16.50 2.52 -12.77
C LYS A 16 -16.94 1.21 -12.09
N GLY A 17 -16.00 0.34 -11.72
CA GLY A 17 -16.30 -0.91 -11.01
C GLY A 17 -16.91 -0.68 -9.63
N LEU A 18 -16.44 0.33 -8.87
CA LEU A 18 -17.02 0.73 -7.60
C LEU A 18 -18.44 1.31 -7.77
N TYR A 19 -18.64 2.11 -8.80
CA TYR A 19 -19.95 2.69 -9.12
C TYR A 19 -20.97 1.61 -9.53
N GLU A 20 -20.56 0.67 -10.38
CA GLU A 20 -21.38 -0.49 -10.79
C GLU A 20 -21.67 -1.42 -9.60
N ALA A 21 -20.72 -1.67 -8.73
CA ALA A 21 -20.91 -2.44 -7.48
C ALA A 21 -21.90 -1.74 -6.53
N LYS A 22 -21.84 -0.41 -6.44
CA LYS A 22 -22.79 0.38 -5.67
C LYS A 22 -24.21 0.35 -6.27
N LYS A 23 -24.32 0.31 -7.62
CA LYS A 23 -25.59 0.24 -8.34
C LYS A 23 -26.20 -1.17 -8.31
N ALA A 24 -25.37 -2.22 -8.23
CA ALA A 24 -25.82 -3.62 -8.18
C ALA A 24 -26.41 -4.08 -6.84
N GLY A 25 -26.51 -3.18 -5.86
CA GLY A 25 -27.11 -3.43 -4.55
C GLY A 25 -26.09 -3.86 -3.47
N LYS A 26 -26.37 -3.43 -2.24
CA LYS A 26 -25.51 -3.62 -1.06
C LYS A 26 -25.09 -5.08 -0.81
N ASP A 27 -25.92 -6.06 -1.13
CA ASP A 27 -25.67 -7.47 -0.82
C ASP A 27 -24.58 -8.13 -1.70
N LYS A 28 -24.48 -7.73 -2.98
CA LYS A 28 -23.45 -8.27 -3.87
C LYS A 28 -22.07 -7.65 -3.60
N GLY A 29 -22.01 -6.37 -3.26
CA GLY A 29 -20.76 -5.69 -2.92
C GLY A 29 -20.09 -6.25 -1.67
N VAL A 30 -20.87 -6.60 -0.65
CA VAL A 30 -20.35 -7.19 0.60
C VAL A 30 -19.85 -8.62 0.36
N ARG A 31 -20.51 -9.41 -0.50
CA ARG A 31 -20.08 -10.77 -0.86
C ARG A 31 -18.79 -10.79 -1.70
N LEU A 32 -18.59 -9.80 -2.58
CA LEU A 32 -17.36 -9.65 -3.36
C LEU A 32 -16.14 -9.26 -2.51
N MET A 33 -16.39 -8.63 -1.35
CA MET A 33 -15.35 -8.24 -0.40
C MET A 33 -15.09 -9.28 0.71
N ALA A 34 -15.95 -10.30 0.82
CA ALA A 34 -15.76 -11.34 1.81
C ALA A 34 -14.70 -12.34 1.32
N PRO A 35 -13.64 -12.58 2.10
CA PRO A 35 -12.62 -13.56 1.73
C PRO A 35 -13.21 -14.97 1.67
N PRO A 36 -12.76 -15.83 0.75
CA PRO A 36 -13.22 -17.21 0.67
C PRO A 36 -12.89 -17.97 1.95
N LYS A 37 -13.86 -18.72 2.47
CA LYS A 37 -13.72 -19.50 3.70
C LYS A 37 -12.61 -20.55 3.53
N GLY A 38 -11.71 -20.63 4.50
CA GLY A 38 -10.63 -21.63 4.54
C GLY A 38 -9.28 -21.21 4.00
N ARG A 39 -9.18 -20.07 3.29
CA ARG A 39 -7.93 -19.54 2.71
C ARG A 39 -7.04 -18.84 3.74
N GLY A 40 -7.61 -18.40 4.86
CA GLY A 40 -6.88 -17.69 5.91
C GLY A 40 -6.63 -16.22 5.60
N ASP A 41 -7.47 -15.63 4.77
CA ASP A 41 -7.43 -14.21 4.43
C ASP A 41 -7.88 -13.35 5.61
N VAL A 42 -7.28 -12.17 5.71
CA VAL A 42 -7.68 -11.15 6.69
C VAL A 42 -8.88 -10.36 6.16
N PRO A 43 -9.93 -10.14 6.95
CA PRO A 43 -11.07 -9.32 6.54
C PRO A 43 -10.60 -7.89 6.20
N ILE A 44 -11.18 -7.32 5.14
CA ILE A 44 -10.80 -5.98 4.64
C ILE A 44 -10.93 -4.90 5.73
N SER A 45 -11.93 -5.02 6.61
CA SER A 45 -12.12 -4.08 7.72
C SER A 45 -10.91 -4.04 8.66
N ILE A 46 -10.36 -5.21 9.00
CA ILE A 46 -9.17 -5.34 9.86
C ILE A 46 -7.94 -4.80 9.12
N ALA A 47 -7.79 -5.14 7.83
CA ALA A 47 -6.69 -4.64 7.01
C ALA A 47 -6.70 -3.11 6.89
N LEU A 48 -7.89 -2.50 6.70
CA LEU A 48 -8.07 -1.05 6.67
C LEU A 48 -7.72 -0.41 8.01
N LEU A 49 -8.15 -1.00 9.12
CA LEU A 49 -7.84 -0.51 10.46
C LEU A 49 -6.34 -0.52 10.72
N PHE A 50 -5.65 -1.60 10.38
CA PHE A 50 -4.19 -1.69 10.49
C PHE A 50 -3.49 -0.68 9.56
N TYR A 51 -4.00 -0.46 8.37
CA TYR A 51 -3.46 0.54 7.45
C TYR A 51 -3.55 1.95 8.03
N VAL A 52 -4.73 2.34 8.54
CA VAL A 52 -4.94 3.65 9.17
C VAL A 52 -4.06 3.80 10.41
N ALA A 53 -4.04 2.81 11.30
CA ALA A 53 -3.22 2.82 12.50
C ALA A 53 -1.72 2.96 12.18
N LYS A 54 -1.20 2.15 11.25
CA LYS A 54 0.19 2.21 10.82
C LYS A 54 0.53 3.56 10.18
N THR A 55 -0.33 4.06 9.30
CA THR A 55 -0.10 5.34 8.60
C THR A 55 -0.09 6.50 9.58
N SER A 56 -1.06 6.54 10.52
CA SER A 56 -1.13 7.56 11.57
C SER A 56 0.10 7.51 12.49
N TRP A 57 0.53 6.32 12.88
CA TRP A 57 1.75 6.12 13.64
C TRP A 57 2.99 6.64 12.91
N THR A 58 3.11 6.33 11.62
CA THR A 58 4.25 6.79 10.80
C THR A 58 4.23 8.32 10.64
N ILE A 59 3.06 8.94 10.46
CA ILE A 59 2.92 10.40 10.39
C ILE A 59 3.33 11.03 11.72
N MET A 60 2.88 10.46 12.85
CA MET A 60 3.24 10.93 14.19
C MET A 60 4.75 10.86 14.42
N LEU A 61 5.39 9.73 14.08
CA LEU A 61 6.84 9.56 14.17
C LEU A 61 7.58 10.56 13.28
N CYS A 62 7.13 10.76 12.05
CA CYS A 62 7.75 11.70 11.12
C CYS A 62 7.65 13.13 11.63
N HIS A 63 6.50 13.52 12.19
CA HIS A 63 6.31 14.83 12.80
C HIS A 63 7.15 15.02 14.07
N TRP A 64 7.34 13.97 14.86
CA TRP A 64 8.21 14.01 16.03
C TRP A 64 9.69 14.17 15.65
N LEU A 65 10.14 13.47 14.60
CA LEU A 65 11.50 13.57 14.09
C LEU A 65 11.78 14.91 13.37
N VAL A 66 10.80 15.43 12.65
CA VAL A 66 10.93 16.67 11.86
C VAL A 66 9.74 17.60 12.12
N PRO A 67 9.70 18.32 13.27
CA PRO A 67 8.53 19.12 13.67
C PRO A 67 8.21 20.27 12.69
N LYS A 68 9.21 20.77 11.99
CA LYS A 68 9.05 21.90 11.05
C LYS A 68 8.49 21.49 9.68
N PHE A 69 8.37 20.19 9.40
CA PHE A 69 7.84 19.73 8.12
C PHE A 69 6.29 19.81 8.12
N PRO A 70 5.66 20.32 7.06
CA PRO A 70 4.21 20.49 7.02
C PRO A 70 3.47 19.13 7.06
N VAL A 71 2.72 18.92 8.13
CA VAL A 71 1.98 17.65 8.40
C VAL A 71 0.97 17.33 7.31
N TRP A 72 0.36 18.34 6.68
CA TRP A 72 -0.62 18.12 5.61
C TRP A 72 -0.05 17.35 4.43
N ILE A 73 1.24 17.55 4.11
CA ILE A 73 1.93 16.79 3.06
C ILE A 73 2.04 15.31 3.46
N LEU A 74 2.38 15.02 4.72
CA LEU A 74 2.45 13.65 5.22
C LEU A 74 1.09 12.95 5.16
N VAL A 75 0.03 13.67 5.52
CA VAL A 75 -1.35 13.18 5.44
C VAL A 75 -1.76 12.92 3.98
N ALA A 76 -1.49 13.88 3.08
CA ALA A 76 -1.78 13.73 1.65
C ALA A 76 -1.05 12.53 1.04
N PHE A 77 0.21 12.29 1.43
CA PHE A 77 0.97 11.13 0.95
C PHE A 77 0.50 9.83 1.60
N GLY A 78 0.26 9.81 2.90
CA GLY A 78 -0.18 8.63 3.62
C GLY A 78 -1.56 8.15 3.17
N PHE A 79 -2.53 9.03 3.13
CA PHE A 79 -3.92 8.69 2.86
C PHE A 79 -4.36 8.91 1.41
N GLY A 80 -3.68 9.76 0.65
CA GLY A 80 -3.98 10.01 -0.77
C GLY A 80 -3.09 9.20 -1.71
N TYR A 81 -1.83 9.57 -1.78
CA TYR A 81 -0.88 8.98 -2.74
C TYR A 81 -0.66 7.48 -2.55
N THR A 82 -0.42 7.03 -1.31
CA THR A 82 -0.08 5.62 -1.02
C THR A 82 -1.19 4.64 -1.41
N PRO A 83 -2.48 4.83 -1.10
CA PRO A 83 -3.54 3.91 -1.54
C PRO A 83 -3.69 3.88 -3.05
N ILE A 84 -3.63 5.05 -3.70
CA ILE A 84 -3.74 5.15 -5.15
C ILE A 84 -2.61 4.40 -5.84
N MET A 85 -1.36 4.66 -5.44
CA MET A 85 -0.20 4.00 -6.01
C MET A 85 -0.14 2.51 -5.67
N SER A 86 -0.60 2.13 -4.49
CA SER A 86 -0.72 0.72 -4.10
C SER A 86 -1.69 -0.03 -5.01
N TYR A 87 -2.85 0.56 -5.27
CA TYR A 87 -3.85 -0.01 -6.18
C TYR A 87 -3.31 -0.13 -7.62
N VAL A 88 -2.74 0.96 -8.15
CA VAL A 88 -2.17 1.00 -9.50
C VAL A 88 -1.03 -0.02 -9.64
N SER A 89 -0.11 -0.06 -8.69
CA SER A 89 1.03 -0.99 -8.69
C SER A 89 0.58 -2.46 -8.62
N ALA A 90 -0.40 -2.78 -7.77
CA ALA A 90 -0.94 -4.12 -7.67
C ALA A 90 -1.63 -4.57 -8.96
N ARG A 91 -2.41 -3.67 -9.57
CA ARG A 91 -3.12 -3.96 -10.83
C ARG A 91 -2.17 -4.12 -12.01
N LEU A 92 -1.17 -3.25 -12.13
CA LEU A 92 -0.15 -3.35 -13.18
C LEU A 92 0.69 -4.63 -13.02
N MET A 93 1.05 -5.00 -11.79
CA MET A 93 1.72 -6.27 -11.53
C MET A 93 0.88 -7.46 -12.02
N GLY A 94 -0.45 -7.44 -11.79
CA GLY A 94 -1.35 -8.49 -12.26
C GLY A 94 -1.50 -8.57 -13.79
N LEU A 95 -1.40 -7.43 -14.49
CA LEU A 95 -1.58 -7.34 -15.94
C LEU A 95 -0.28 -7.54 -16.73
N THR A 96 0.82 -6.97 -16.24
CA THR A 96 2.09 -6.91 -17.00
C THR A 96 3.23 -7.68 -16.35
N GLY A 97 3.08 -8.15 -15.13
CA GLY A 97 4.16 -8.75 -14.36
C GLY A 97 5.26 -7.76 -13.92
N HIS A 98 5.15 -6.49 -14.31
CA HIS A 98 6.15 -5.46 -14.02
C HIS A 98 5.72 -4.55 -12.87
N ARG A 99 6.72 -4.11 -12.12
CA ARG A 99 6.52 -3.13 -11.04
C ARG A 99 6.53 -1.73 -11.62
N VAL A 100 5.54 -0.94 -11.26
CA VAL A 100 5.47 0.46 -11.65
C VAL A 100 5.45 1.31 -10.38
N GLY A 101 6.35 2.27 -10.35
CA GLY A 101 6.41 3.33 -9.36
C GLY A 101 6.80 4.62 -10.04
N ILE A 102 6.43 5.75 -9.48
CA ILE A 102 6.87 7.05 -9.97
C ILE A 102 8.27 7.28 -9.40
N PRO A 103 9.32 7.28 -10.25
CA PRO A 103 10.67 7.56 -9.77
C PRO A 103 10.72 8.99 -9.24
N PHE A 104 11.53 9.21 -8.20
CA PHE A 104 11.76 10.53 -7.61
C PHE A 104 10.53 11.24 -7.02
N ALA A 105 9.37 10.59 -6.87
CA ALA A 105 8.18 11.20 -6.27
C ALA A 105 8.47 11.76 -4.86
N LYS A 106 9.23 11.04 -4.05
CA LYS A 106 9.68 11.46 -2.71
C LYS A 106 10.55 12.73 -2.81
N GLN A 107 11.54 12.71 -3.68
CA GLN A 107 12.47 13.81 -3.88
C GLN A 107 11.77 15.08 -4.42
N ALA A 108 10.93 14.90 -5.43
CA ALA A 108 10.14 15.98 -5.98
C ALA A 108 9.29 16.66 -4.91
N THR A 109 8.68 15.88 -4.01
CA THR A 109 7.88 16.42 -2.92
C THR A 109 8.70 17.25 -1.96
N PHE A 110 9.92 16.81 -1.62
CA PHE A 110 10.78 17.56 -0.72
C PHE A 110 11.20 18.89 -1.31
N VAL A 111 11.56 18.90 -2.59
CA VAL A 111 11.91 20.12 -3.30
C VAL A 111 10.71 21.07 -3.39
N LEU A 112 9.53 20.57 -3.74
CA LEU A 112 8.32 21.36 -3.87
C LEU A 112 7.75 21.84 -2.52
N SER A 113 8.05 21.14 -1.41
CA SER A 113 7.62 21.56 -0.07
C SER A 113 8.31 22.81 0.43
N GLY A 114 9.42 23.22 -0.21
CA GLY A 114 10.22 24.37 0.20
C GLY A 114 10.98 24.16 1.52
N TYR A 115 10.94 22.96 2.08
CA TYR A 115 11.64 22.64 3.31
C TYR A 115 13.16 22.47 3.08
N LYS A 116 13.97 23.26 3.76
CA LYS A 116 15.43 23.30 3.57
C LYS A 116 16.23 22.35 4.48
N GLY A 117 15.56 21.67 5.41
CA GLY A 117 16.21 20.75 6.35
C GLY A 117 16.62 19.44 5.68
N VAL A 118 17.83 18.95 6.01
CA VAL A 118 18.33 17.66 5.51
C VAL A 118 17.69 16.48 6.24
N ASP A 119 17.12 16.71 7.41
CA ASP A 119 16.53 15.70 8.30
C ASP A 119 15.39 14.91 7.63
N ILE A 120 14.62 15.57 6.75
CA ILE A 120 13.50 14.97 6.04
C ILE A 120 13.93 13.81 5.12
N TRP A 121 15.16 13.80 4.64
CA TRP A 121 15.68 12.74 3.77
C TRP A 121 15.80 11.40 4.49
N ARG A 122 16.01 11.43 5.81
CA ARG A 122 16.10 10.25 6.68
C ARG A 122 14.78 9.91 7.35
N ALA A 123 13.80 10.82 7.34
CA ALA A 123 12.52 10.60 7.98
C ALA A 123 11.71 9.47 7.31
N PRO A 124 10.99 8.64 8.09
CA PRO A 124 10.16 7.56 7.59
C PRO A 124 8.86 8.12 7.00
N ILE A 125 8.89 8.61 5.76
CA ILE A 125 7.70 9.14 5.11
C ILE A 125 6.76 8.00 4.71
N PRO A 126 5.46 8.16 4.87
CA PRO A 126 4.45 7.14 4.56
C PRO A 126 4.23 6.98 3.03
N MET A 127 5.31 6.77 2.28
CA MET A 127 5.28 6.48 0.85
C MET A 127 5.58 4.99 0.63
N ASN A 128 4.59 4.22 0.24
CA ASN A 128 4.76 2.79 0.05
C ASN A 128 4.44 2.40 -1.39
N HIS A 129 5.41 1.82 -2.11
CA HIS A 129 5.26 1.33 -3.48
C HIS A 129 5.28 -0.21 -3.56
N THR A 130 5.23 -0.90 -2.41
CA THR A 130 5.47 -2.35 -2.32
C THR A 130 4.22 -3.20 -2.58
N ALA A 131 3.06 -2.61 -2.81
CA ALA A 131 1.80 -3.34 -2.98
C ALA A 131 1.82 -4.31 -4.17
N GLY A 132 2.51 -3.98 -5.26
CA GLY A 132 2.70 -4.90 -6.38
C GLY A 132 3.46 -6.16 -6.00
N ARG A 133 4.49 -6.06 -5.14
CA ARG A 133 5.22 -7.21 -4.60
C ARG A 133 4.32 -8.06 -3.70
N GLY A 134 3.54 -7.42 -2.83
CA GLY A 134 2.56 -8.11 -1.98
C GLY A 134 1.54 -8.88 -2.82
N ALA A 135 0.97 -8.27 -3.84
CA ALA A 135 0.03 -8.93 -4.74
C ALA A 135 0.65 -10.14 -5.46
N GLN A 136 1.89 -10.04 -5.93
CA GLN A 136 2.63 -11.15 -6.51
C GLN A 136 2.86 -12.28 -5.50
N GLN A 137 3.29 -11.95 -4.29
CA GLN A 137 3.51 -12.93 -3.22
C GLN A 137 2.22 -13.67 -2.86
N PHE A 138 1.10 -12.95 -2.72
CA PHE A 138 -0.20 -13.57 -2.46
C PHE A 138 -0.63 -14.49 -3.60
N ARG A 139 -0.40 -14.09 -4.85
CA ARG A 139 -0.72 -14.94 -6.01
C ARG A 139 0.14 -16.19 -6.06
N GLN A 140 1.43 -16.09 -5.78
CA GLN A 140 2.32 -17.25 -5.67
C GLN A 140 1.87 -18.21 -4.57
N THR A 141 1.50 -17.69 -3.41
CA THR A 141 0.96 -18.47 -2.29
C THR A 141 -0.32 -19.20 -2.65
N GLU A 142 -1.21 -18.53 -3.37
CA GLU A 142 -2.44 -19.14 -3.87
C GLU A 142 -2.15 -20.28 -4.85
N LEU A 143 -1.23 -20.08 -5.77
CA LEU A 143 -0.83 -21.11 -6.76
C LEU A 143 -0.14 -22.32 -6.11
N THR A 144 0.58 -22.11 -5.00
CA THR A 144 1.21 -23.21 -4.25
C THR A 144 0.26 -23.90 -3.26
N GLY A 145 -1.00 -23.46 -3.17
CA GLY A 145 -1.99 -24.01 -2.24
C GLY A 145 -1.69 -23.78 -0.76
N THR A 146 -0.75 -22.87 -0.46
CA THR A 146 -0.34 -22.56 0.92
C THR A 146 -1.35 -21.62 1.59
N LYS A 147 -1.68 -21.86 2.85
CA LYS A 147 -2.55 -20.93 3.61
C LYS A 147 -1.80 -19.63 3.92
N PHE A 148 -2.46 -18.48 3.73
CA PHE A 148 -1.85 -17.17 4.01
C PHE A 148 -1.40 -17.01 5.47
N THR A 149 -2.12 -17.61 6.41
CA THR A 149 -1.74 -17.63 7.83
C THR A 149 -0.38 -18.26 8.08
N SER A 150 0.04 -19.24 7.27
CA SER A 150 1.35 -19.89 7.41
C SER A 150 2.49 -18.93 7.02
N ILE A 151 2.28 -18.05 6.04
CA ILE A 151 3.26 -17.04 5.66
C ILE A 151 3.46 -16.03 6.78
N TYR A 152 2.37 -15.53 7.38
CA TYR A 152 2.48 -14.60 8.50
C TYR A 152 3.20 -15.22 9.69
N LYS A 153 2.93 -16.49 9.99
CA LYS A 153 3.68 -17.23 11.04
C LYS A 153 5.16 -17.32 10.70
N ALA A 154 5.50 -17.70 9.47
CA ALA A 154 6.89 -17.78 9.03
C ALA A 154 7.61 -16.42 9.13
N GLN A 155 6.96 -15.34 8.71
CA GLN A 155 7.51 -14.00 8.83
C GLN A 155 7.74 -13.60 10.29
N PHE A 156 6.82 -13.96 11.19
CA PHE A 156 6.96 -13.69 12.62
C PHE A 156 8.21 -14.36 13.21
N PHE A 157 8.55 -15.58 12.78
CA PHE A 157 9.77 -16.25 13.20
C PHE A 157 11.04 -15.73 12.54
N VAL A 158 10.94 -15.29 11.29
CA VAL A 158 12.10 -14.76 10.54
C VAL A 158 12.56 -13.40 11.08
N ILE A 159 11.66 -12.55 11.57
CA ILE A 159 12.00 -11.21 12.08
C ILE A 159 13.05 -11.27 13.21
N PRO A 160 12.83 -12.00 14.33
CA PRO A 160 13.83 -12.05 15.39
C PRO A 160 15.15 -12.70 14.94
N VAL A 161 15.08 -13.74 14.09
CA VAL A 161 16.30 -14.34 13.53
C VAL A 161 17.10 -13.31 12.71
N SER A 162 16.41 -12.53 11.87
CA SER A 162 17.05 -11.47 11.07
C SER A 162 17.70 -10.40 11.95
N ILE A 163 17.08 -10.05 13.08
CA ILE A 163 17.65 -9.08 14.01
C ILE A 163 18.92 -9.63 14.65
N VAL A 164 18.89 -10.89 15.11
CA VAL A 164 20.07 -11.53 15.74
C VAL A 164 21.24 -11.69 14.76
N VAL A 165 20.96 -12.04 13.52
CA VAL A 165 21.99 -12.20 12.47
C VAL A 165 22.55 -10.85 12.00
N SER A 166 21.79 -9.77 12.15
CA SER A 166 22.18 -8.40 11.73
C SER A 166 22.97 -7.63 12.81
N LEU A 167 23.06 -8.15 14.03
CA LEU A 167 23.88 -7.61 15.14
C LEU A 167 25.28 -8.18 15.13
#